data_d3294a674e65df9dede3a8bceb97aaab
#
_entry.id   d3294a674e65df9dede3a8bceb97aaab
#
_cell.length_a   1.000
_cell.length_b   1.000
_cell.length_c   1.000
_cell.angle_alpha   90.00
_cell.angle_beta   90.00
_cell.angle_gamma   90.00
#
_symmetry.space_group_name_H-M   'P 1'
#
loop_
_entity.id
_entity.type
_entity.pdbx_description
1 polymer ?
#
loop_
_entity_poly.entity_id
_entity_poly.type
_entity_poly.pdbx_seq_one_letter_code
_entity_poly.pdbx_strand_id
1 'polypeptide(L)'
;MSKITGKNLLKLGFEKQIEKPTLDPEDLGYHYYSYEINKKCLLISCGSDEKVDGGYIIEIYEIEQLKFRDLKELKKLVKLLKSANNE
;
A
#
# COMPACT_ATOMS: atom_id res chain seq x y z
N MET A 1 14.30 11.52 -1.68
CA MET A 1 13.13 10.64 -1.86
C MET A 1 12.43 10.45 -0.52
N SER A 2 11.12 10.62 -0.49
CA SER A 2 10.35 10.49 0.74
C SER A 2 9.85 9.06 0.91
N LYS A 3 10.18 8.45 2.03
CA LYS A 3 9.74 7.08 2.31
C LYS A 3 8.24 7.02 2.52
N ILE A 4 7.64 5.91 2.13
CA ILE A 4 6.23 5.64 2.38
C ILE A 4 6.14 4.88 3.70
N THR A 5 5.55 5.49 4.71
CA THR A 5 5.37 4.87 6.02
C THR A 5 3.93 4.41 6.20
N GLY A 6 3.69 3.49 7.15
CA GLY A 6 2.33 3.06 7.47
C GLY A 6 1.45 4.22 7.89
N LYS A 7 1.99 5.17 8.65
CA LYS A 7 1.27 6.35 9.08
C LYS A 7 0.82 7.20 7.88
N ASN A 8 1.71 7.36 6.89
CA ASN A 8 1.37 8.08 5.67
C ASN A 8 0.25 7.37 4.90
N LEU A 9 0.32 6.04 4.82
CA LEU A 9 -0.69 5.26 4.12
C LEU A 9 -2.06 5.40 4.76
N LEU A 10 -2.12 5.34 6.10
CA LEU A 10 -3.38 5.54 6.81
C LEU A 10 -3.95 6.93 6.56
N LYS A 11 -3.10 7.96 6.51
CA LYS A 11 -3.55 9.32 6.21
C LYS A 11 -4.10 9.46 4.79
N LEU A 12 -3.58 8.69 3.85
CA LEU A 12 -4.05 8.71 2.48
C LEU A 12 -5.38 7.96 2.29
N GLY A 13 -5.77 7.16 3.26
CA GLY A 13 -7.01 6.39 3.21
C GLY A 13 -6.82 4.90 3.06
N PHE A 14 -5.59 4.42 3.09
CA PHE A 14 -5.32 2.99 3.05
C PHE A 14 -5.80 2.31 4.33
N GLU A 15 -6.21 1.05 4.20
CA GLU A 15 -6.60 0.22 5.33
C GLU A 15 -5.50 -0.78 5.64
N LYS A 16 -5.25 -0.98 6.93
CA LYS A 16 -4.27 -1.96 7.38
C LYS A 16 -4.89 -3.36 7.36
N GLN A 17 -4.23 -4.26 6.67
CA GLN A 17 -4.63 -5.67 6.63
C GLN A 17 -3.61 -6.49 7.41
N ILE A 18 -4.09 -7.40 8.23
CA ILE A 18 -3.22 -8.23 9.05
C ILE A 18 -3.35 -9.68 8.60
N GLU A 19 -2.21 -10.27 8.22
CA GLU A 19 -2.13 -11.69 7.89
C GLU A 19 -1.50 -12.42 9.06
N LYS A 20 -2.23 -13.32 9.66
CA LYS A 20 -1.73 -14.13 10.75
C LYS A 20 -1.38 -15.51 10.25
N PRO A 21 -0.23 -16.06 10.66
CA PRO A 21 0.10 -17.43 10.34
C PRO A 21 -0.84 -18.36 11.09
N THR A 22 -1.16 -19.47 10.48
CA THR A 22 -2.25 -20.31 10.97
C THR A 22 -1.84 -21.43 11.89
N LEU A 23 -0.57 -21.85 11.91
CA LEU A 23 -0.17 -23.06 12.61
C LEU A 23 1.10 -22.96 13.45
N ASP A 24 1.89 -21.90 13.31
CA ASP A 24 3.12 -21.77 14.06
C ASP A 24 2.99 -20.64 15.08
N PRO A 25 3.03 -20.94 16.40
CA PRO A 25 2.92 -19.89 17.42
C PRO A 25 4.10 -18.92 17.43
N GLU A 26 5.22 -19.29 16.81
CA GLU A 26 6.37 -18.39 16.71
C GLU A 26 6.28 -17.43 15.54
N ASP A 27 5.40 -17.71 14.59
CA ASP A 27 5.21 -16.84 13.44
C ASP A 27 4.25 -15.72 13.82
N LEU A 28 4.77 -14.50 13.90
CA LEU A 28 4.00 -13.32 14.31
C LEU A 28 3.14 -12.75 13.18
N GLY A 29 3.25 -13.32 11.98
CA GLY A 29 2.53 -12.82 10.83
C GLY A 29 3.14 -11.53 10.31
N TYR A 30 2.40 -10.90 9.41
CA TYR A 30 2.80 -9.60 8.85
C TYR A 30 1.56 -8.78 8.57
N HIS A 31 1.74 -7.50 8.28
CA HIS A 31 0.65 -6.66 7.86
C HIS A 31 1.02 -5.93 6.57
N TYR A 32 0.02 -5.48 5.86
CA TYR A 32 0.18 -4.67 4.66
C TYR A 32 -0.96 -3.66 4.59
N TYR A 33 -0.91 -2.78 3.62
CA TYR A 33 -1.94 -1.76 3.46
C TYR A 33 -2.56 -1.87 2.08
N SER A 34 -3.83 -1.63 1.99
CA SER A 34 -4.56 -1.68 0.73
C SER A 34 -5.51 -0.50 0.62
N TYR A 35 -5.76 -0.06 -0.60
CA TYR A 35 -6.68 1.03 -0.88
C TYR A 35 -7.42 0.72 -2.17
N GLU A 36 -8.74 0.55 -2.05
CA GLU A 36 -9.60 0.31 -3.19
C GLU A 36 -10.22 1.62 -3.63
N ILE A 37 -10.00 2.00 -4.88
CA ILE A 37 -10.54 3.23 -5.45
C ILE A 37 -11.60 2.84 -6.47
N ASN A 38 -12.86 3.17 -6.17
CA ASN A 38 -14.00 2.98 -7.05
C ASN A 38 -14.20 1.54 -7.55
N LYS A 39 -13.79 0.55 -6.75
CA LYS A 39 -13.91 -0.88 -7.07
C LYS A 39 -13.22 -1.32 -8.35
N LYS A 40 -12.48 -0.42 -8.99
CA LYS A 40 -11.77 -0.72 -10.25
C LYS A 40 -10.26 -0.71 -10.11
N CYS A 41 -9.75 -0.04 -9.11
CA CYS A 41 -8.32 0.08 -8.91
C CYS A 41 -7.98 -0.24 -7.46
N LEU A 42 -7.12 -1.21 -7.27
CA LEU A 42 -6.67 -1.62 -5.94
C LEU A 42 -5.17 -1.35 -5.83
N LEU A 43 -4.80 -0.56 -4.83
CA LEU A 43 -3.40 -0.31 -4.49
C LEU A 43 -3.05 -1.18 -3.29
N ILE A 44 -1.93 -1.87 -3.38
CA ILE A 44 -1.47 -2.78 -2.33
C ILE A 44 -0.02 -2.46 -1.98
N SER A 45 0.28 -2.41 -0.68
CA SER A 45 1.67 -2.29 -0.23
C SER A 45 2.31 -3.68 -0.12
N CYS A 46 3.64 -3.71 -0.11
CA CYS A 46 4.36 -4.92 0.29
C CYS A 46 4.09 -5.21 1.76
N GLY A 47 4.42 -6.41 2.21
CA GLY A 47 4.28 -6.77 3.62
C GLY A 47 5.24 -5.98 4.51
N SER A 48 4.91 -5.90 5.78
CA SER A 48 5.77 -5.22 6.76
C SER A 48 7.16 -5.86 6.88
N ASP A 49 7.26 -7.13 6.53
CA ASP A 49 8.52 -7.86 6.49
C ASP A 49 9.29 -7.69 5.19
N GLU A 50 8.69 -7.02 4.20
CA GLU A 50 9.28 -6.82 2.88
C GLU A 50 9.66 -5.36 2.59
N LYS A 51 9.61 -4.50 3.60
CA LYS A 51 9.95 -3.09 3.43
C LYS A 51 11.40 -2.92 2.96
N VAL A 52 11.63 -1.93 2.12
CA VAL A 52 12.96 -1.59 1.63
C VAL A 52 13.39 -0.28 2.28
N ASP A 53 14.52 -0.31 2.98
CA ASP A 53 15.08 0.86 3.68
C ASP A 53 14.06 1.55 4.61
N GLY A 54 13.20 0.75 5.24
CA GLY A 54 12.20 1.27 6.17
C GLY A 54 10.96 1.85 5.51
N GLY A 55 10.81 1.71 4.20
CA GLY A 55 9.65 2.21 3.47
C GLY A 55 8.87 1.11 2.77
N TYR A 56 7.59 1.33 2.60
CA TYR A 56 6.73 0.42 1.84
C TYR A 56 6.82 0.69 0.35
N ILE A 57 6.64 -0.37 -0.43
CA ILE A 57 6.54 -0.29 -1.89
C ILE A 57 5.08 -0.51 -2.22
N ILE A 58 4.49 0.38 -3.01
CA ILE A 58 3.08 0.29 -3.40
C ILE A 58 2.99 -0.21 -4.83
N GLU A 59 2.12 -1.18 -5.05
CA GLU A 59 1.86 -1.74 -6.37
C GLU A 59 0.38 -1.54 -6.72
N ILE A 60 0.10 -1.43 -8.00
CA ILE A 60 -1.27 -1.46 -8.50
C ILE A 60 -1.60 -2.92 -8.78
N TYR A 61 -2.69 -3.40 -8.21
CA TYR A 61 -3.09 -4.80 -8.39
C TYR A 61 -3.23 -5.14 -9.88
N GLU A 62 -2.65 -6.27 -10.26
CA GLU A 62 -2.57 -6.76 -11.63
C GLU A 62 -1.61 -5.99 -12.55
N ILE A 63 -0.95 -4.93 -12.06
CA ILE A 63 0.05 -4.21 -12.83
C ILE A 63 1.36 -4.20 -12.03
N GLU A 64 2.01 -5.35 -12.00
CA GLU A 64 3.21 -5.54 -11.17
C GLU A 64 4.42 -4.73 -11.62
N GLN A 65 4.43 -4.26 -12.86
CA GLN A 65 5.55 -3.46 -13.36
C GLN A 65 5.59 -2.06 -12.77
N LEU A 66 4.47 -1.57 -12.26
CA LEU A 66 4.40 -0.22 -11.68
C LEU A 66 4.51 -0.29 -10.17
N LYS A 67 5.62 0.21 -9.66
CA LYS A 67 5.90 0.23 -8.23
C LYS A 67 6.22 1.64 -7.77
N PHE A 68 5.62 2.05 -6.69
CA PHE A 68 5.80 3.38 -6.13
C PHE A 68 6.54 3.28 -4.81
N ARG A 69 7.69 3.91 -4.73
CA ARG A 69 8.54 3.90 -3.54
C ARG A 69 8.67 5.29 -2.91
N ASP A 70 8.24 6.31 -3.62
CA ASP A 70 8.31 7.68 -3.16
C ASP A 70 6.91 8.18 -2.78
N LEU A 71 6.81 8.74 -1.57
CA LEU A 71 5.54 9.23 -1.05
C LEU A 71 4.94 10.32 -1.93
N LYS A 72 5.76 11.20 -2.50
CA LYS A 72 5.26 12.27 -3.36
C LYS A 72 4.59 11.72 -4.61
N GLU A 73 5.20 10.71 -5.21
CA GLU A 73 4.63 10.06 -6.40
C GLU A 73 3.34 9.34 -6.07
N LEU A 74 3.31 8.66 -4.93
CA LEU A 74 2.10 7.98 -4.47
C LEU A 74 0.96 8.96 -4.24
N LYS A 75 1.24 10.09 -3.61
CA LYS A 75 0.23 11.12 -3.37
C LYS A 75 -0.35 11.64 -4.68
N LYS A 76 0.49 11.85 -5.69
CA LYS A 76 0.03 12.29 -7.01
C LYS A 76 -0.86 11.25 -7.66
N LEU A 77 -0.48 9.98 -7.58
CA LEU A 77 -1.27 8.89 -8.14
C LEU A 77 -2.65 8.82 -7.48
N VAL A 78 -2.69 8.82 -6.16
CA VAL A 78 -3.94 8.74 -5.40
C VAL A 78 -4.85 9.92 -5.75
N LYS A 79 -4.27 11.11 -5.84
CA LYS A 79 -5.03 12.30 -6.19
C LYS A 79 -5.64 12.21 -7.59
N LEU A 80 -4.86 11.71 -8.55
CA LEU A 80 -5.33 11.53 -9.92
C LEU A 80 -6.45 10.51 -10.00
N LEU A 81 -6.31 9.38 -9.30
CA LEU A 81 -7.32 8.34 -9.29
C LEU A 81 -8.63 8.80 -8.65
N LYS A 82 -8.53 9.55 -7.56
CA LYS A 82 -9.71 10.11 -6.91
C LYS A 82 -10.39 11.15 -7.79
N SER A 83 -9.61 11.98 -8.44
CA SER A 83 -10.13 13.01 -9.34
C SER A 83 -10.88 12.40 -10.52
N ALA A 84 -10.34 11.33 -11.08
CA ALA A 84 -10.97 10.64 -12.20
C ALA A 84 -12.31 9.98 -11.83
N ASN A 85 -12.53 9.74 -10.53
CA ASN A 85 -13.75 9.10 -10.04
C ASN A 85 -14.86 10.08 -9.70
N ASN A 86 -14.60 11.37 -9.77
CA ASN A 86 -15.57 12.40 -9.36
C ASN A 86 -16.38 12.99 -10.51
N GLU A 87 -16.46 12.26 -11.57
CA GLU A 87 -17.30 12.69 -12.70
C GLU A 87 -18.71 12.15 -12.59
#